data_ce1e34192af771f6ab4206ae9dc49e28
#
_entry.id   ce1e34192af771f6ab4206ae9dc49e28
#
_cell.length_a   1.000
_cell.length_b   1.000
_cell.length_c   1.000
_cell.angle_alpha   90.00
_cell.angle_beta   90.00
_cell.angle_gamma   90.00
#
_symmetry.space_group_name_H-M   'P 1'
#
loop_
_entity.id
_entity.type
_entity.pdbx_description
1 polymer ?
#
loop_
_entity_poly.entity_id
_entity_poly.type
_entity_poly.pdbx_seq_one_letter_code
_entity_poly.pdbx_strand_id
1 'polypeptide(L)'
;MAPREEPVFSLVAYREAMHIVIAGGHGKIALLLSRLLADAGHRPTGLIRDPDQAADLRSAGAEPVVLDLEKSTREEIASALTGADAVVFAAGSGPDSGPERKLTVDRDGAVLLAEAAVSAGVRRFVVVSSIGADEYDPSSSDGMQIYLKAKSEADAAVRALDLDWTIVRPGGLTNDEPTGLVTVAERSDRSSISRADVAAVFAAVLEADQTIGKQFEVVGGSTPIGEALTNLGGASQAE
;
A
#
# COMPACT_ATOMS: atom_id res chain seq x y z
N MET A 1 39.12 -11.43 -41.99
CA MET A 1 37.72 -11.01 -41.97
C MET A 1 37.18 -11.37 -40.59
N ALA A 2 37.14 -10.40 -39.68
CA ALA A 2 36.71 -10.61 -38.29
C ALA A 2 35.18 -10.66 -38.24
N PRO A 3 34.57 -11.52 -37.39
CA PRO A 3 33.15 -11.55 -37.24
C PRO A 3 32.66 -10.26 -36.56
N ARG A 4 31.57 -9.66 -37.09
CA ARG A 4 30.86 -8.56 -36.48
C ARG A 4 30.11 -9.13 -35.29
N GLU A 5 30.44 -8.66 -34.10
CA GLU A 5 29.59 -8.85 -32.93
C GLU A 5 28.30 -8.03 -33.11
N GLU A 6 27.16 -8.70 -33.18
CA GLU A 6 25.87 -8.05 -33.13
C GLU A 6 25.63 -7.55 -31.69
N PRO A 7 25.10 -6.35 -31.53
CA PRO A 7 24.77 -5.85 -30.18
C PRO A 7 23.67 -6.71 -29.57
N VAL A 8 23.94 -7.34 -28.44
CA VAL A 8 22.96 -8.01 -27.61
C VAL A 8 22.07 -6.91 -27.01
N PHE A 9 20.95 -6.60 -27.68
CA PHE A 9 19.89 -5.82 -27.06
C PHE A 9 19.31 -6.66 -25.92
N SER A 10 19.71 -6.33 -24.69
CA SER A 10 19.00 -6.78 -23.52
C SER A 10 17.55 -6.30 -23.65
N LEU A 11 16.60 -7.23 -23.86
CA LEU A 11 15.18 -6.95 -23.71
C LEU A 11 14.94 -6.65 -22.24
N VAL A 12 15.12 -5.40 -21.84
CA VAL A 12 14.45 -4.87 -20.65
C VAL A 12 12.98 -4.95 -21.00
N ALA A 13 12.25 -5.84 -20.35
CA ALA A 13 10.80 -5.93 -20.49
C ALA A 13 10.24 -4.54 -20.16
N TYR A 14 9.75 -3.84 -21.19
CA TYR A 14 9.11 -2.55 -21.04
C TYR A 14 7.77 -2.84 -20.36
N ARG A 15 7.73 -2.72 -19.03
CA ARG A 15 6.44 -2.77 -18.31
C ARG A 15 5.66 -1.52 -18.69
N GLU A 16 4.40 -1.71 -19.04
CA GLU A 16 3.51 -0.58 -19.32
C GLU A 16 3.37 0.31 -18.08
N ALA A 17 3.31 1.62 -18.30
CA ALA A 17 3.13 2.59 -17.23
C ALA A 17 1.77 2.42 -16.58
N MET A 18 1.73 2.00 -15.33
CA MET A 18 0.48 1.84 -14.56
C MET A 18 -0.05 3.19 -14.06
N HIS A 19 -1.38 3.31 -14.01
CA HIS A 19 -2.07 4.36 -13.28
C HIS A 19 -2.44 3.84 -11.88
N ILE A 20 -1.84 4.40 -10.83
CA ILE A 20 -2.03 3.96 -9.46
C ILE A 20 -2.71 5.05 -8.64
N VAL A 21 -3.88 4.75 -8.06
CA VAL A 21 -4.60 5.69 -7.18
C VAL A 21 -4.27 5.37 -5.72
N ILE A 22 -3.82 6.38 -4.97
CA ILE A 22 -3.36 6.27 -3.58
C ILE A 22 -4.28 7.08 -2.68
N ALA A 23 -5.09 6.40 -1.87
CA ALA A 23 -5.91 7.05 -0.84
C ALA A 23 -5.05 7.44 0.36
N GLY A 24 -5.24 8.67 0.88
CA GLY A 24 -4.35 9.27 1.86
C GLY A 24 -3.07 9.81 1.23
N GLY A 25 -3.18 10.37 0.01
CA GLY A 25 -2.07 10.78 -0.85
C GLY A 25 -1.04 11.72 -0.23
N HIS A 26 -1.40 12.50 0.79
CA HIS A 26 -0.47 13.37 1.53
C HIS A 26 0.21 12.69 2.72
N GLY A 27 -0.10 11.42 3.01
CA GLY A 27 0.61 10.64 4.04
C GLY A 27 2.10 10.49 3.73
N LYS A 28 2.95 10.44 4.77
CA LYS A 28 4.42 10.34 4.58
C LYS A 28 4.83 9.15 3.70
N ILE A 29 4.20 7.99 3.88
CA ILE A 29 4.44 6.81 3.04
C ILE A 29 3.92 7.05 1.61
N ALA A 30 2.72 7.66 1.47
CA ALA A 30 2.11 7.91 0.19
C ALA A 30 2.92 8.87 -0.69
N LEU A 31 3.48 9.95 -0.12
CA LEU A 31 4.35 10.88 -0.85
C LEU A 31 5.67 10.22 -1.29
N LEU A 32 6.26 9.38 -0.44
CA LEU A 32 7.46 8.59 -0.79
C LEU A 32 7.14 7.58 -1.90
N LEU A 33 6.03 6.85 -1.77
CA LEU A 33 5.56 5.91 -2.79
C LEU A 33 5.29 6.60 -4.13
N SER A 34 4.60 7.76 -4.09
CA SER A 34 4.32 8.55 -5.29
C SER A 34 5.59 8.92 -6.05
N ARG A 35 6.63 9.34 -5.34
CA ARG A 35 7.93 9.66 -5.95
C ARG A 35 8.57 8.45 -6.60
N LEU A 36 8.62 7.32 -5.88
CA LEU A 36 9.17 6.07 -6.42
C LEU A 36 8.43 5.61 -7.68
N LEU A 37 7.09 5.69 -7.67
CA LEU A 37 6.27 5.32 -8.82
C LEU A 37 6.47 6.27 -10.01
N ALA A 38 6.53 7.58 -9.78
CA ALA A 38 6.78 8.57 -10.83
C ALA A 38 8.18 8.40 -11.44
N ASP A 39 9.20 8.17 -10.61
CA ASP A 39 10.58 7.93 -11.05
C ASP A 39 10.70 6.62 -11.87
N ALA A 40 9.85 5.63 -11.58
CA ALA A 40 9.72 4.39 -12.37
C ALA A 40 8.87 4.53 -13.64
N GLY A 41 8.31 5.73 -13.93
CA GLY A 41 7.51 6.00 -15.11
C GLY A 41 6.04 5.67 -14.99
N HIS A 42 5.54 5.34 -13.79
CA HIS A 42 4.12 5.17 -13.51
C HIS A 42 3.41 6.52 -13.32
N ARG A 43 2.09 6.49 -13.24
CA ARG A 43 1.22 7.67 -13.06
C ARG A 43 0.49 7.58 -11.71
N PRO A 44 1.12 8.04 -10.60
CA PRO A 44 0.43 8.08 -9.32
C PRO A 44 -0.61 9.21 -9.27
N THR A 45 -1.79 8.92 -8.72
CA THR A 45 -2.83 9.88 -8.37
C THR A 45 -3.08 9.78 -6.87
N GLY A 46 -3.00 10.90 -6.16
CA GLY A 46 -3.23 10.94 -4.72
C GLY A 46 -4.60 11.50 -4.37
N LEU A 47 -5.45 10.73 -3.66
CA LEU A 47 -6.70 11.23 -3.09
C LEU A 47 -6.37 11.98 -1.80
N ILE A 48 -6.77 13.24 -1.73
CA ILE A 48 -6.56 14.14 -0.59
C ILE A 48 -7.87 14.82 -0.19
N ARG A 49 -8.09 15.05 1.11
CA ARG A 49 -9.27 15.78 1.61
C ARG A 49 -9.07 17.29 1.66
N ASP A 50 -7.83 17.75 1.72
CA ASP A 50 -7.43 19.16 1.85
C ASP A 50 -6.75 19.62 0.56
N PRO A 51 -7.34 20.56 -0.20
CA PRO A 51 -6.77 21.04 -1.43
C PRO A 51 -5.41 21.73 -1.26
N ASP A 52 -5.09 22.25 -0.07
CA ASP A 52 -3.81 22.90 0.20
C ASP A 52 -2.62 21.91 0.13
N GLN A 53 -2.89 20.61 0.23
CA GLN A 53 -1.90 19.54 0.10
C GLN A 53 -1.49 19.26 -1.37
N ALA A 54 -2.21 19.82 -2.34
CA ALA A 54 -2.00 19.50 -3.77
C ALA A 54 -0.59 19.81 -4.29
N ALA A 55 0.05 20.87 -3.76
CA ALA A 55 1.40 21.25 -4.17
C ALA A 55 2.43 20.18 -3.80
N ASP A 56 2.31 19.57 -2.63
CA ASP A 56 3.22 18.52 -2.15
C ASP A 56 3.09 17.25 -2.99
N LEU A 57 1.85 16.87 -3.41
CA LEU A 57 1.62 15.74 -4.29
C LEU A 57 2.29 15.95 -5.66
N ARG A 58 2.10 17.14 -6.26
CA ARG A 58 2.75 17.46 -7.55
C ARG A 58 4.27 17.43 -7.43
N SER A 59 4.82 17.90 -6.31
CA SER A 59 6.26 17.85 -6.03
C SER A 59 6.77 16.41 -5.86
N ALA A 60 5.89 15.47 -5.48
CA ALA A 60 6.17 14.05 -5.42
C ALA A 60 5.84 13.30 -6.74
N GLY A 61 5.50 14.02 -7.81
CA GLY A 61 5.17 13.43 -9.11
C GLY A 61 3.77 12.83 -9.22
N ALA A 62 2.87 13.12 -8.25
CA ALA A 62 1.50 12.61 -8.24
C ALA A 62 0.48 13.68 -8.66
N GLU A 63 -0.58 13.26 -9.37
CA GLU A 63 -1.74 14.11 -9.64
C GLU A 63 -2.64 14.15 -8.40
N PRO A 64 -2.95 15.34 -7.84
CA PRO A 64 -3.86 15.44 -6.70
C PRO A 64 -5.33 15.42 -7.15
N VAL A 65 -6.13 14.61 -6.49
CA VAL A 65 -7.59 14.61 -6.58
C VAL A 65 -8.17 14.90 -5.20
N VAL A 66 -8.95 15.99 -5.09
CA VAL A 66 -9.60 16.35 -3.82
C VAL A 66 -10.84 15.50 -3.63
N LEU A 67 -10.75 14.56 -2.68
CA LEU A 67 -11.81 13.63 -2.33
C LEU A 67 -11.65 13.21 -0.86
N ASP A 68 -12.68 13.41 -0.06
CA ASP A 68 -12.71 13.06 1.36
C ASP A 68 -13.44 11.72 1.54
N LEU A 69 -12.70 10.66 1.86
CA LEU A 69 -13.27 9.31 2.06
C LEU A 69 -14.35 9.26 3.16
N GLU A 70 -14.29 10.17 4.16
CA GLU A 70 -15.28 10.22 5.25
C GLU A 70 -16.59 10.88 4.80
N LYS A 71 -16.65 11.52 3.63
CA LYS A 71 -17.81 12.26 3.14
C LYS A 71 -18.31 11.83 1.77
N SER A 72 -17.45 11.14 1.02
CA SER A 72 -17.78 10.72 -0.34
C SER A 72 -18.60 9.44 -0.36
N THR A 73 -19.44 9.31 -1.37
CA THR A 73 -20.15 8.07 -1.67
C THR A 73 -19.24 7.07 -2.39
N ARG A 74 -19.64 5.81 -2.41
CA ARG A 74 -18.94 4.77 -3.17
C ARG A 74 -18.88 5.11 -4.66
N GLU A 75 -19.93 5.67 -5.22
CA GLU A 75 -20.06 6.05 -6.63
C GLU A 75 -19.07 7.19 -6.99
N GLU A 76 -18.92 8.20 -6.12
CA GLU A 76 -17.96 9.28 -6.29
C GLU A 76 -16.53 8.78 -6.24
N ILE A 77 -16.22 7.87 -5.30
CA ILE A 77 -14.91 7.24 -5.21
C ILE A 77 -14.65 6.36 -6.44
N ALA A 78 -15.61 5.52 -6.85
CA ALA A 78 -15.48 4.67 -8.03
C ALA A 78 -15.22 5.50 -9.30
N SER A 79 -15.86 6.66 -9.43
CA SER A 79 -15.60 7.60 -10.52
C SER A 79 -14.15 8.10 -10.51
N ALA A 80 -13.60 8.40 -9.33
CA ALA A 80 -12.20 8.83 -9.19
C ALA A 80 -11.18 7.70 -9.44
N LEU A 81 -11.62 6.43 -9.38
CA LEU A 81 -10.79 5.26 -9.69
C LEU A 81 -10.85 4.84 -11.16
N THR A 82 -11.67 5.49 -11.98
CA THR A 82 -11.87 5.10 -13.39
C THR A 82 -10.55 5.10 -14.17
N GLY A 83 -10.23 3.96 -14.80
CA GLY A 83 -9.01 3.79 -15.59
C GLY A 83 -7.73 3.63 -14.76
N ALA A 84 -7.86 3.38 -13.45
CA ALA A 84 -6.73 2.96 -12.63
C ALA A 84 -6.42 1.47 -12.85
N ASP A 85 -5.13 1.13 -12.83
CA ASP A 85 -4.64 -0.25 -12.88
C ASP A 85 -4.55 -0.84 -11.47
N ALA A 86 -4.29 0.01 -10.45
CA ALA A 86 -4.20 -0.40 -9.06
C ALA A 86 -4.65 0.69 -8.09
N VAL A 87 -5.09 0.28 -6.91
CA VAL A 87 -5.46 1.15 -5.79
C VAL A 87 -4.62 0.80 -4.56
N VAL A 88 -4.11 1.83 -3.89
CA VAL A 88 -3.40 1.70 -2.61
C VAL A 88 -4.16 2.42 -1.51
N PHE A 89 -4.54 1.71 -0.46
CA PHE A 89 -5.06 2.33 0.75
C PHE A 89 -3.90 2.64 1.71
N ALA A 90 -3.47 3.91 1.74
CA ALA A 90 -2.45 4.44 2.63
C ALA A 90 -2.97 5.54 3.58
N ALA A 91 -4.31 5.68 3.66
CA ALA A 91 -4.93 6.60 4.60
C ALA A 91 -4.88 6.04 6.04
N GLY A 92 -4.85 6.94 6.98
CA GLY A 92 -4.93 6.65 8.39
C GLY A 92 -5.40 7.87 9.17
N SER A 93 -6.04 7.64 10.30
CA SER A 93 -6.61 8.70 11.14
C SER A 93 -5.54 9.61 11.76
N GLY A 94 -4.30 9.14 11.87
CA GLY A 94 -3.20 9.81 12.53
C GLY A 94 -3.11 9.48 14.04
N PRO A 95 -1.91 9.67 14.65
CA PRO A 95 -1.65 9.25 16.03
C PRO A 95 -2.51 10.02 17.05
N ASP A 96 -2.80 11.29 16.79
CA ASP A 96 -3.51 12.19 17.71
C ASP A 96 -5.02 12.18 17.50
N SER A 97 -5.54 11.29 16.65
CA SER A 97 -6.99 11.18 16.39
C SER A 97 -7.71 10.41 17.50
N GLY A 98 -8.96 10.81 17.78
CA GLY A 98 -9.83 10.09 18.69
C GLY A 98 -10.21 8.68 18.19
N PRO A 99 -10.77 7.85 19.09
CA PRO A 99 -11.19 6.47 18.77
C PRO A 99 -12.14 6.37 17.58
N GLU A 100 -13.12 7.28 17.51
CA GLU A 100 -14.12 7.31 16.44
C GLU A 100 -13.48 7.42 15.06
N ARG A 101 -12.45 8.27 14.94
CA ARG A 101 -11.79 8.49 13.67
C ARG A 101 -10.93 7.30 13.21
N LYS A 102 -10.47 6.47 14.15
CA LYS A 102 -9.83 5.20 13.79
C LYS A 102 -10.83 4.24 13.11
N LEU A 103 -12.09 4.28 13.54
CA LEU A 103 -13.13 3.48 12.90
C LEU A 103 -13.54 4.06 11.54
N THR A 104 -13.80 5.39 11.45
CA THR A 104 -14.30 6.00 10.21
C THR A 104 -13.23 6.07 9.09
N VAL A 105 -11.94 6.25 9.43
CA VAL A 105 -10.87 6.32 8.43
C VAL A 105 -10.20 4.98 8.23
N ASP A 106 -9.67 4.35 9.30
CA ASP A 106 -8.81 3.17 9.16
C ASP A 106 -9.61 1.90 8.82
N ARG A 107 -10.88 1.81 9.21
CA ARG A 107 -11.78 0.72 8.85
C ARG A 107 -12.72 1.10 7.71
N ASP A 108 -13.66 2.03 7.97
CA ASP A 108 -14.75 2.31 7.05
C ASP A 108 -14.25 2.92 5.73
N GLY A 109 -13.25 3.80 5.80
CA GLY A 109 -12.60 4.36 4.61
C GLY A 109 -11.89 3.32 3.77
N ALA A 110 -11.25 2.31 4.39
CA ALA A 110 -10.61 1.21 3.67
C ALA A 110 -11.65 0.31 2.98
N VAL A 111 -12.73 -0.03 3.69
CA VAL A 111 -13.81 -0.86 3.16
C VAL A 111 -14.52 -0.14 2.00
N LEU A 112 -14.86 1.13 2.19
CA LEU A 112 -15.53 1.93 1.17
C LEU A 112 -14.67 2.08 -0.10
N LEU A 113 -13.36 2.31 0.04
CA LEU A 113 -12.44 2.37 -1.09
C LEU A 113 -12.34 1.02 -1.82
N ALA A 114 -12.30 -0.09 -1.08
CA ALA A 114 -12.24 -1.43 -1.68
C ALA A 114 -13.52 -1.79 -2.43
N GLU A 115 -14.70 -1.48 -1.88
CA GLU A 115 -15.99 -1.63 -2.56
C GLU A 115 -16.09 -0.75 -3.82
N ALA A 116 -15.56 0.48 -3.74
CA ALA A 116 -15.49 1.38 -4.89
C ALA A 116 -14.55 0.86 -5.98
N ALA A 117 -13.42 0.22 -5.61
CA ALA A 117 -12.51 -0.43 -6.55
C ALA A 117 -13.21 -1.57 -7.30
N VAL A 118 -13.95 -2.43 -6.60
CA VAL A 118 -14.79 -3.47 -7.24
C VAL A 118 -15.79 -2.84 -8.20
N SER A 119 -16.48 -1.77 -7.79
CA SER A 119 -17.48 -1.08 -8.62
C SER A 119 -16.86 -0.43 -9.86
N ALA A 120 -15.61 0.05 -9.78
CA ALA A 120 -14.85 0.64 -10.89
C ALA A 120 -14.16 -0.41 -11.78
N GLY A 121 -14.22 -1.71 -11.42
CA GLY A 121 -13.53 -2.78 -12.13
C GLY A 121 -12.01 -2.83 -11.90
N VAL A 122 -11.50 -2.13 -10.87
CA VAL A 122 -10.08 -2.13 -10.51
C VAL A 122 -9.81 -3.27 -9.54
N ARG A 123 -9.12 -4.31 -10.00
CA ARG A 123 -8.90 -5.52 -9.20
C ARG A 123 -7.71 -5.42 -8.26
N ARG A 124 -6.60 -4.82 -8.70
CA ARG A 124 -5.37 -4.74 -7.89
C ARG A 124 -5.54 -3.77 -6.74
N PHE A 125 -5.54 -4.28 -5.50
CA PHE A 125 -5.79 -3.50 -4.28
C PHE A 125 -4.74 -3.79 -3.21
N VAL A 126 -4.01 -2.78 -2.75
CA VAL A 126 -2.94 -2.93 -1.76
C VAL A 126 -3.25 -2.11 -0.51
N VAL A 127 -3.11 -2.72 0.66
CA VAL A 127 -3.47 -2.08 1.94
C VAL A 127 -2.25 -1.87 2.82
N VAL A 128 -2.10 -0.65 3.33
CA VAL A 128 -1.22 -0.37 4.48
C VAL A 128 -2.00 -0.70 5.76
N SER A 129 -1.73 -1.87 6.33
CA SER A 129 -2.28 -2.31 7.61
C SER A 129 -1.28 -2.09 8.76
N SER A 130 -1.23 -2.94 9.76
CA SER A 130 -0.34 -2.84 10.90
C SER A 130 0.06 -4.22 11.44
N ILE A 131 1.32 -4.35 11.84
CA ILE A 131 1.80 -5.51 12.59
C ILE A 131 0.92 -5.74 13.82
N GLY A 132 0.59 -7.00 14.08
CA GLY A 132 -0.23 -7.41 15.23
C GLY A 132 -1.69 -6.95 15.15
N ALA A 133 -2.22 -6.61 13.96
CA ALA A 133 -3.61 -6.17 13.81
C ALA A 133 -4.62 -7.18 14.38
N ASP A 134 -4.36 -8.48 14.24
CA ASP A 134 -5.27 -9.53 14.76
C ASP A 134 -5.05 -9.87 16.26
N GLU A 135 -4.13 -9.17 16.94
CA GLU A 135 -3.78 -9.40 18.35
C GLU A 135 -4.41 -8.36 19.30
N TYR A 136 -5.46 -7.68 18.87
CA TYR A 136 -6.12 -6.67 19.70
C TYR A 136 -6.98 -7.32 20.81
N ASP A 137 -7.11 -6.60 21.94
CA ASP A 137 -8.07 -6.92 23.00
C ASP A 137 -9.42 -6.26 22.70
N PRO A 138 -10.46 -7.04 22.37
CA PRO A 138 -11.78 -6.48 22.02
C PRO A 138 -12.48 -5.78 23.18
N SER A 139 -12.05 -6.02 24.43
CA SER A 139 -12.63 -5.38 25.63
C SER A 139 -11.93 -4.08 25.99
N SER A 140 -10.81 -3.76 25.37
CA SER A 140 -10.00 -2.59 25.70
C SER A 140 -10.55 -1.31 25.05
N SER A 141 -10.56 -0.22 25.81
CA SER A 141 -10.82 1.15 25.32
C SER A 141 -9.53 1.91 24.95
N ASP A 142 -8.38 1.25 25.00
CA ASP A 142 -7.10 1.85 24.62
C ASP A 142 -7.06 2.19 23.12
N GLY A 143 -6.56 3.39 22.80
CA GLY A 143 -6.56 3.87 21.42
C GLY A 143 -5.76 3.01 20.44
N MET A 144 -4.71 2.31 20.90
CA MET A 144 -3.95 1.37 20.07
C MET A 144 -4.75 0.11 19.81
N GLN A 145 -5.48 -0.42 20.81
CA GLN A 145 -6.32 -1.60 20.65
C GLN A 145 -7.48 -1.33 19.68
N ILE A 146 -8.10 -0.13 19.77
CA ILE A 146 -9.13 0.31 18.83
C ILE A 146 -8.56 0.45 17.40
N TYR A 147 -7.33 0.96 17.26
CA TYR A 147 -6.65 1.05 15.98
C TYR A 147 -6.38 -0.34 15.38
N LEU A 148 -5.82 -1.27 16.16
CA LEU A 148 -5.54 -2.64 15.70
C LEU A 148 -6.84 -3.35 15.29
N LYS A 149 -7.91 -3.20 16.09
CA LYS A 149 -9.23 -3.70 15.74
C LYS A 149 -9.72 -3.15 14.40
N ALA A 150 -9.63 -1.82 14.20
CA ALA A 150 -10.04 -1.18 12.95
C ALA A 150 -9.26 -1.75 11.74
N LYS A 151 -7.94 -1.95 11.89
CA LYS A 151 -7.10 -2.56 10.84
C LYS A 151 -7.47 -4.02 10.58
N SER A 152 -7.69 -4.83 11.63
CA SER A 152 -8.12 -6.22 11.50
C SER A 152 -9.47 -6.35 10.77
N GLU A 153 -10.46 -5.54 11.17
CA GLU A 153 -11.79 -5.52 10.54
C GLU A 153 -11.71 -5.08 9.07
N ALA A 154 -10.90 -4.06 8.74
CA ALA A 154 -10.64 -3.62 7.37
C ALA A 154 -9.98 -4.71 6.53
N ASP A 155 -8.92 -5.35 7.06
CA ASP A 155 -8.21 -6.45 6.40
C ASP A 155 -9.17 -7.62 6.09
N ALA A 156 -10.04 -7.97 7.05
CA ALA A 156 -11.04 -9.02 6.87
C ALA A 156 -12.06 -8.68 5.77
N ALA A 157 -12.54 -7.44 5.74
CA ALA A 157 -13.48 -6.98 4.71
C ALA A 157 -12.84 -6.99 3.31
N VAL A 158 -11.59 -6.51 3.18
CA VAL A 158 -10.86 -6.53 1.90
C VAL A 158 -10.67 -7.96 1.40
N ARG A 159 -10.30 -8.91 2.27
CA ARG A 159 -10.14 -10.33 1.91
C ARG A 159 -11.44 -10.97 1.39
N ALA A 160 -12.58 -10.47 1.80
CA ALA A 160 -13.89 -11.00 1.41
C ALA A 160 -14.37 -10.49 0.03
N LEU A 161 -13.73 -9.49 -0.55
CA LEU A 161 -14.08 -8.90 -1.83
C LEU A 161 -13.34 -9.60 -2.99
N ASP A 162 -13.93 -9.55 -4.19
CA ASP A 162 -13.32 -10.08 -5.42
C ASP A 162 -12.25 -9.11 -5.94
N LEU A 163 -11.12 -9.06 -5.25
CA LEU A 163 -9.96 -8.22 -5.52
C LEU A 163 -8.68 -9.06 -5.57
N ASP A 164 -7.72 -8.62 -6.36
CA ASP A 164 -6.34 -9.09 -6.35
C ASP A 164 -5.60 -8.35 -5.23
N TRP A 165 -6.01 -8.62 -4.00
CA TRP A 165 -5.55 -7.87 -2.83
C TRP A 165 -4.16 -8.32 -2.33
N THR A 166 -3.43 -7.38 -1.73
CA THR A 166 -2.26 -7.63 -0.89
C THR A 166 -2.35 -6.77 0.37
N ILE A 167 -2.20 -7.38 1.54
CA ILE A 167 -2.24 -6.69 2.82
C ILE A 167 -0.83 -6.70 3.43
N VAL A 168 -0.23 -5.51 3.51
CA VAL A 168 1.10 -5.32 4.11
C VAL A 168 0.93 -4.76 5.50
N ARG A 169 1.52 -5.42 6.51
CA ARG A 169 1.46 -5.07 7.93
C ARG A 169 2.84 -4.60 8.43
N PRO A 170 3.18 -3.31 8.28
CA PRO A 170 4.45 -2.79 8.74
C PRO A 170 4.59 -2.82 10.27
N GLY A 171 5.83 -2.98 10.75
CA GLY A 171 6.21 -2.74 12.13
C GLY A 171 6.19 -1.27 12.53
N GLY A 172 6.83 -0.92 13.63
CA GLY A 172 6.92 0.45 14.12
C GLY A 172 7.58 1.38 13.08
N LEU A 173 6.86 2.42 12.66
CA LEU A 173 7.30 3.31 11.58
C LEU A 173 8.30 4.36 12.06
N THR A 174 9.49 4.42 11.47
CA THR A 174 10.50 5.47 11.71
C THR A 174 10.63 6.42 10.51
N ASN A 175 11.41 7.49 10.68
CA ASN A 175 11.79 8.40 9.59
C ASN A 175 13.28 8.28 9.25
N ASP A 176 13.89 7.14 9.57
CA ASP A 176 15.29 6.88 9.25
C ASP A 176 15.47 6.70 7.74
N GLU A 177 16.73 6.81 7.29
CA GLU A 177 17.08 6.54 5.90
C GLU A 177 16.74 5.09 5.50
N PRO A 178 16.32 4.87 4.25
CA PRO A 178 16.02 3.53 3.77
C PRO A 178 17.27 2.65 3.71
N THR A 179 17.09 1.38 4.02
CA THR A 179 18.15 0.36 3.90
C THR A 179 17.96 -0.52 2.66
N GLY A 180 16.75 -0.61 2.13
CA GLY A 180 16.37 -1.57 1.09
C GLY A 180 16.31 -3.01 1.58
N LEU A 181 16.52 -3.23 2.90
CA LEU A 181 16.61 -4.54 3.52
C LEU A 181 15.47 -4.75 4.51
N VAL A 182 14.76 -5.86 4.38
CA VAL A 182 13.57 -6.17 5.18
C VAL A 182 13.57 -7.63 5.65
N THR A 183 12.77 -7.88 6.65
CA THR A 183 12.24 -9.21 6.98
C THR A 183 10.76 -9.21 6.64
N VAL A 184 10.34 -10.19 5.83
CA VAL A 184 8.94 -10.39 5.44
C VAL A 184 8.53 -11.78 5.89
N ALA A 185 7.44 -11.89 6.64
CA ALA A 185 6.92 -13.15 7.15
C ALA A 185 5.40 -13.06 7.36
N GLU A 186 4.73 -14.19 7.47
CA GLU A 186 3.32 -14.24 7.90
C GLU A 186 3.14 -13.60 9.28
N ARG A 187 4.10 -13.87 10.18
CA ARG A 187 4.27 -13.22 11.49
C ARG A 187 5.76 -12.96 11.71
N SER A 188 6.08 -11.79 12.24
CA SER A 188 7.44 -11.40 12.59
C SER A 188 7.52 -10.89 14.02
N ASP A 189 8.74 -10.90 14.59
CA ASP A 189 8.98 -10.23 15.84
C ASP A 189 8.71 -8.73 15.69
N ARG A 190 8.12 -8.13 16.73
CA ARG A 190 7.82 -6.69 16.73
C ARG A 190 9.11 -5.89 16.66
N SER A 191 9.30 -5.22 15.53
CA SER A 191 10.46 -4.35 15.26
C SER A 191 10.01 -3.12 14.47
N SER A 192 10.96 -2.25 14.13
CA SER A 192 10.69 -1.04 13.36
C SER A 192 11.11 -1.19 11.90
N ILE A 193 10.58 -0.28 11.07
CA ILE A 193 10.93 -0.15 9.65
C ILE A 193 10.83 1.33 9.24
N SER A 194 11.70 1.80 8.36
CA SER A 194 11.59 3.16 7.85
C SER A 194 10.38 3.31 6.93
N ARG A 195 9.74 4.49 6.93
CA ARG A 195 8.65 4.80 6.00
C ARG A 195 9.10 4.74 4.55
N ALA A 196 10.38 4.99 4.30
CA ALA A 196 10.96 4.91 2.97
C ALA A 196 11.09 3.44 2.51
N ASP A 197 11.52 2.52 3.38
CA ASP A 197 11.52 1.09 3.08
C ASP A 197 10.10 0.54 2.90
N VAL A 198 9.12 1.01 3.72
CA VAL A 198 7.70 0.65 3.51
C VAL A 198 7.22 1.11 2.13
N ALA A 199 7.51 2.35 1.72
CA ALA A 199 7.15 2.84 0.39
C ALA A 199 7.79 1.99 -0.72
N ALA A 200 9.06 1.59 -0.57
CA ALA A 200 9.74 0.71 -1.51
C ALA A 200 9.13 -0.69 -1.56
N VAL A 201 8.70 -1.24 -0.42
CA VAL A 201 7.93 -2.51 -0.38
C VAL A 201 6.62 -2.38 -1.15
N PHE A 202 5.88 -1.27 -0.99
CA PHE A 202 4.63 -1.05 -1.72
C PHE A 202 4.85 -0.91 -3.23
N ALA A 203 5.90 -0.19 -3.66
CA ALA A 203 6.26 -0.10 -5.07
C ALA A 203 6.56 -1.50 -5.65
N ALA A 204 7.35 -2.31 -4.94
CA ALA A 204 7.67 -3.67 -5.36
C ALA A 204 6.45 -4.61 -5.35
N VAL A 205 5.55 -4.48 -4.35
CA VAL A 205 4.30 -5.27 -4.26
C VAL A 205 3.37 -5.01 -5.43
N LEU A 206 3.26 -3.76 -5.89
CA LEU A 206 2.42 -3.41 -7.05
C LEU A 206 2.85 -4.14 -8.33
N GLU A 207 4.12 -4.50 -8.44
CA GLU A 207 4.69 -5.22 -9.57
C GLU A 207 4.82 -6.74 -9.35
N ALA A 208 4.52 -7.24 -8.16
CA ALA A 208 4.78 -8.61 -7.73
C ALA A 208 3.48 -9.43 -7.64
N ASP A 209 3.07 -10.05 -8.75
CA ASP A 209 1.83 -10.84 -8.83
C ASP A 209 1.80 -11.99 -7.81
N GLN A 210 2.95 -12.54 -7.42
CA GLN A 210 3.06 -13.58 -6.38
C GLN A 210 2.61 -13.10 -5.00
N THR A 211 2.41 -11.80 -4.80
CA THR A 211 1.88 -11.22 -3.56
C THR A 211 0.34 -11.12 -3.53
N ILE A 212 -0.33 -11.40 -4.64
CA ILE A 212 -1.80 -11.42 -4.74
C ILE A 212 -2.36 -12.51 -3.82
N GLY A 213 -3.37 -12.14 -3.03
CA GLY A 213 -3.97 -13.01 -2.01
C GLY A 213 -3.07 -13.24 -0.80
N LYS A 214 -2.01 -12.44 -0.61
CA LYS A 214 -1.09 -12.56 0.53
C LYS A 214 -1.29 -11.44 1.54
N GLN A 215 -1.21 -11.82 2.81
CA GLN A 215 -1.09 -10.94 3.95
C GLN A 215 0.21 -11.27 4.68
N PHE A 216 1.01 -10.27 4.96
CA PHE A 216 2.30 -10.46 5.62
C PHE A 216 2.72 -9.26 6.45
N GLU A 217 3.53 -9.51 7.45
CA GLU A 217 4.20 -8.50 8.26
C GLU A 217 5.56 -8.16 7.64
N VAL A 218 5.96 -6.88 7.76
CA VAL A 218 7.25 -6.39 7.28
C VAL A 218 7.91 -5.50 8.32
N VAL A 219 9.17 -5.80 8.61
CA VAL A 219 10.04 -5.04 9.52
C VAL A 219 11.41 -4.83 8.87
N GLY A 220 12.23 -3.95 9.42
CA GLY A 220 13.63 -3.85 9.03
C GLY A 220 14.34 -5.18 9.20
N GLY A 221 15.22 -5.53 8.27
CA GLY A 221 15.85 -6.84 8.24
C GLY A 221 17.17 -6.88 7.47
N SER A 222 17.49 -8.03 6.88
CA SER A 222 18.75 -8.26 6.18
C SER A 222 18.58 -8.76 4.73
N THR A 223 17.34 -8.97 4.27
CA THR A 223 17.05 -9.50 2.93
C THR A 223 16.61 -8.36 2.01
N PRO A 224 17.16 -8.22 0.80
CA PRO A 224 16.68 -7.26 -0.18
C PRO A 224 15.18 -7.41 -0.47
N ILE A 225 14.45 -6.29 -0.60
CA ILE A 225 12.98 -6.27 -0.72
C ILE A 225 12.49 -7.22 -1.81
N GLY A 226 13.05 -7.17 -3.02
CA GLY A 226 12.62 -8.03 -4.12
C GLY A 226 12.79 -9.53 -3.84
N GLU A 227 13.89 -9.92 -3.17
CA GLU A 227 14.14 -11.30 -2.76
C GLU A 227 13.16 -11.73 -1.66
N ALA A 228 12.93 -10.87 -0.66
CA ALA A 228 12.00 -11.16 0.44
C ALA A 228 10.57 -11.39 -0.07
N LEU A 229 10.11 -10.61 -1.06
CA LEU A 229 8.79 -10.80 -1.67
C LEU A 229 8.72 -12.07 -2.55
N THR A 230 9.82 -12.43 -3.22
CA THR A 230 9.89 -13.67 -4.01
C THR A 230 9.74 -14.91 -3.12
N ASN A 231 10.37 -14.88 -1.95
CA ASN A 231 10.33 -15.99 -0.98
C ASN A 231 8.93 -16.20 -0.38
N LEU A 232 8.06 -15.18 -0.33
CA LEU A 232 6.65 -15.34 0.04
C LEU A 232 5.86 -16.27 -0.90
N GLY A 233 6.25 -16.34 -2.18
CA GLY A 233 5.63 -17.22 -3.17
C GLY A 233 6.09 -18.67 -3.08
N GLY A 234 7.31 -18.92 -2.56
CA GLY A 234 7.95 -20.23 -2.53
C GLY A 234 7.54 -21.14 -1.36
N ALA A 235 6.97 -20.60 -0.30
CA ALA A 235 6.64 -21.36 0.90
C ALA A 235 5.38 -22.26 0.77
N SER A 236 4.67 -22.23 -0.36
CA SER A 236 3.41 -22.99 -0.59
C SER A 236 3.58 -24.33 -1.32
N GLN A 237 4.82 -24.84 -1.55
CA GLN A 237 5.06 -26.10 -2.27
C GLN A 237 5.80 -27.18 -1.44
N ALA A 238 5.80 -27.07 -0.13
CA ALA A 238 6.38 -28.09 0.74
C ALA A 238 5.33 -28.62 1.72
N GLU A 239 4.36 -29.40 1.21
CA GLU A 239 3.63 -30.48 1.93
C GLU A 239 3.22 -31.58 0.95
#